data_3bba56d09d1591ec304df8aa09ae9bd0
#
_entry.id   3bba56d09d1591ec304df8aa09ae9bd0
#
_cell.length_a   1.000
_cell.length_b   1.000
_cell.length_c   1.000
_cell.angle_alpha   90.00
_cell.angle_beta   90.00
_cell.angle_gamma   90.00
#
_symmetry.space_group_name_H-M   'P 1'
#
loop_
_entity.id
_entity.type
_entity.pdbx_description
1 polymer ?
#
loop_
_entity_poly.entity_id
_entity_poly.type
_entity_poly.pdbx_seq_one_letter_code
_entity_poly.pdbx_strand_id
1 'polypeptide(L)'
;MQRIAVLTSGGDAPGMNAAVRAVVRCGLKAGLTVFAIRRGFEGLLEGRFEELSDYSVSGLMYAGGSAIECARCPEMLEPHGPEAAADILKRREIDGLITIGGDGTFRGALKIAECGIPIIGIPGTIDNDIPGTERTIGFDTACDTLSWVIQRLRDTAEAHHRTFIVEAMGRHSGWLALYGGLAGGADVILVPEVPWKPEDALATIRRRMREGRTFHLILIAEGAGRAIDLVSWLQEHTSGELEIRASIPGHIQRGGSPTTLDRILASRMGQHAVSALLEGRTSIMIGEACGRLVEVSLAEATDGCRMIDHELYQLALTV
;
A
#
# COMPACT_ATOMS: atom_id res chain seq x y z
N MET A 1 -5.72 -9.53 29.48
CA MET A 1 -4.78 -8.79 28.61
C MET A 1 -4.43 -7.49 29.30
N GLN A 2 -3.12 -7.22 29.45
CA GLN A 2 -2.61 -6.00 30.10
C GLN A 2 -1.60 -5.26 29.23
N ARG A 3 -0.87 -5.97 28.39
CA ARG A 3 0.23 -5.43 27.58
C ARG A 3 0.09 -5.83 26.13
N ILE A 4 0.03 -4.86 25.23
CA ILE A 4 0.01 -5.09 23.80
C ILE A 4 1.18 -4.40 23.10
N ALA A 5 1.57 -4.91 21.95
CA ALA A 5 2.56 -4.26 21.12
C ALA A 5 1.99 -3.95 19.72
N VAL A 6 2.55 -2.92 19.10
CA VAL A 6 2.25 -2.54 17.71
C VAL A 6 3.54 -2.39 16.93
N LEU A 7 3.57 -2.89 15.71
CA LEU A 7 4.67 -2.68 14.76
C LEU A 7 4.14 -2.31 13.37
N THR A 8 4.98 -1.61 12.62
CA THR A 8 4.84 -1.40 11.18
C THR A 8 5.97 -2.14 10.48
N SER A 9 5.68 -2.90 9.43
CA SER A 9 6.68 -3.71 8.74
C SER A 9 6.50 -3.66 7.22
N GLY A 10 7.57 -3.95 6.49
CA GLY A 10 7.58 -3.88 5.03
C GLY A 10 7.88 -2.46 4.52
N GLY A 11 7.20 -2.03 3.48
CA GLY A 11 7.25 -0.65 2.98
C GLY A 11 6.33 0.26 3.78
N ASP A 12 6.73 1.51 3.95
CA ASP A 12 5.87 2.51 4.56
C ASP A 12 4.71 2.91 3.63
N ALA A 13 3.62 3.37 4.23
CA ALA A 13 2.45 3.89 3.54
C ALA A 13 1.85 5.07 4.31
N PRO A 14 1.36 6.12 3.64
CA PRO A 14 0.70 7.24 4.29
C PRO A 14 -0.53 6.76 5.07
N GLY A 15 -0.64 7.15 6.34
CA GLY A 15 -1.73 6.71 7.23
C GLY A 15 -1.34 5.62 8.22
N MET A 16 -0.20 4.94 8.08
CA MET A 16 0.30 4.01 9.10
C MET A 16 0.40 4.69 10.48
N ASN A 17 0.89 5.91 10.54
CA ASN A 17 0.96 6.70 11.76
C ASN A 17 -0.40 6.96 12.40
N ALA A 18 -1.45 7.18 11.61
CA ALA A 18 -2.81 7.33 12.10
C ALA A 18 -3.34 6.03 12.71
N ALA A 19 -2.99 4.87 12.12
CA ALA A 19 -3.33 3.56 12.67
C ALA A 19 -2.60 3.30 14.01
N VAL A 20 -1.28 3.54 14.06
CA VAL A 20 -0.50 3.46 15.31
C VAL A 20 -1.11 4.34 16.39
N ARG A 21 -1.43 5.60 16.06
CA ARG A 21 -2.08 6.52 17.00
C ARG A 21 -3.41 5.98 17.53
N ALA A 22 -4.23 5.41 16.67
CA ALA A 22 -5.52 4.84 17.07
C ALA A 22 -5.33 3.64 18.00
N VAL A 23 -4.41 2.72 17.67
CA VAL A 23 -4.05 1.58 18.53
C VAL A 23 -3.61 2.05 19.91
N VAL A 24 -2.69 3.00 19.97
CA VAL A 24 -2.16 3.51 21.24
C VAL A 24 -3.28 4.14 22.07
N ARG A 25 -4.04 5.07 21.53
CA ARG A 25 -5.08 5.77 22.27
C ARG A 25 -6.21 4.86 22.73
N CYS A 26 -6.63 3.92 21.87
CA CYS A 26 -7.66 2.96 22.25
C CYS A 26 -7.14 1.97 23.30
N GLY A 27 -5.90 1.49 23.17
CA GLY A 27 -5.28 0.63 24.16
C GLY A 27 -5.14 1.29 25.53
N LEU A 28 -4.59 2.51 25.58
CA LEU A 28 -4.47 3.29 26.83
C LEU A 28 -5.84 3.57 27.47
N LYS A 29 -6.85 3.93 26.66
CA LYS A 29 -8.23 4.15 27.15
C LYS A 29 -8.85 2.87 27.74
N ALA A 30 -8.46 1.71 27.24
CA ALA A 30 -8.88 0.41 27.77
C ALA A 30 -8.04 -0.05 28.98
N GLY A 31 -7.10 0.75 29.46
CA GLY A 31 -6.24 0.42 30.61
C GLY A 31 -5.04 -0.48 30.27
N LEU A 32 -4.71 -0.64 28.97
CA LEU A 32 -3.56 -1.42 28.54
C LEU A 32 -2.27 -0.60 28.54
N THR A 33 -1.14 -1.26 28.77
CA THR A 33 0.18 -0.72 28.43
C THR A 33 0.45 -1.05 26.95
N VAL A 34 0.84 -0.05 26.16
CA VAL A 34 1.07 -0.20 24.72
C VAL A 34 2.53 0.03 24.39
N PHE A 35 3.15 -0.91 23.70
CA PHE A 35 4.54 -0.84 23.24
C PHE A 35 4.60 -0.67 21.73
N ALA A 36 5.46 0.24 21.25
CA ALA A 36 5.95 0.18 19.87
C ALA A 36 7.10 -0.83 19.78
N ILE A 37 7.13 -1.58 18.70
CA ILE A 37 8.31 -2.32 18.27
C ILE A 37 8.89 -1.53 17.09
N ARG A 38 10.02 -0.83 17.32
CA ARG A 38 10.67 -0.03 16.29
C ARG A 38 11.30 -0.91 15.22
N ARG A 39 11.25 -0.48 13.95
CA ARG A 39 11.78 -1.21 12.80
C ARG A 39 11.10 -2.57 12.54
N GLY A 40 9.83 -2.67 12.89
CA GLY A 40 9.02 -3.84 12.55
C GLY A 40 9.55 -5.16 13.11
N PHE A 41 9.52 -6.22 12.31
CA PHE A 41 9.98 -7.55 12.75
C PHE A 41 11.50 -7.61 13.01
N GLU A 42 12.30 -6.85 12.28
CA GLU A 42 13.75 -6.76 12.57
C GLU A 42 13.99 -6.28 14.00
N GLY A 43 13.31 -5.19 14.38
CA GLY A 43 13.40 -4.66 15.74
C GLY A 43 12.74 -5.55 16.79
N LEU A 44 11.75 -6.37 16.43
CA LEU A 44 11.22 -7.39 17.32
C LEU A 44 12.29 -8.42 17.68
N LEU A 45 13.02 -8.94 16.70
CA LEU A 45 14.12 -9.89 16.92
C LEU A 45 15.27 -9.28 17.71
N GLU A 46 15.53 -7.97 17.54
CA GLU A 46 16.53 -7.23 18.29
C GLU A 46 16.04 -6.76 19.68
N GLY A 47 14.75 -6.93 19.99
CA GLY A 47 14.16 -6.53 21.28
C GLY A 47 13.97 -5.01 21.45
N ARG A 48 13.75 -4.27 20.37
CA ARG A 48 13.58 -2.80 20.34
C ARG A 48 12.15 -2.37 20.72
N PHE A 49 11.82 -2.47 21.98
CA PHE A 49 10.52 -2.07 22.54
C PHE A 49 10.60 -0.67 23.17
N GLU A 50 9.58 0.14 22.91
CA GLU A 50 9.39 1.46 23.50
C GLU A 50 7.95 1.56 24.01
N GLU A 51 7.76 1.89 25.28
CA GLU A 51 6.43 2.14 25.84
C GLU A 51 5.88 3.46 25.30
N LEU A 52 4.65 3.44 24.81
CA LEU A 52 4.00 4.60 24.22
C LEU A 52 2.97 5.22 25.17
N SER A 53 2.94 6.55 25.18
CA SER A 53 1.97 7.37 25.87
C SER A 53 1.04 8.10 24.89
N ASP A 54 -0.01 8.75 25.38
CA ASP A 54 -0.86 9.61 24.54
C ASP A 54 -0.05 10.75 23.88
N TYR A 55 0.97 11.26 24.59
CA TYR A 55 1.86 12.29 24.07
C TYR A 55 2.77 11.79 22.94
N SER A 56 3.26 10.54 23.02
CA SER A 56 4.13 9.94 22.02
C SER A 56 3.49 9.89 20.63
N VAL A 57 2.17 9.84 20.55
CA VAL A 57 1.40 9.77 19.30
C VAL A 57 0.72 11.10 18.93
N SER A 58 1.04 12.17 19.65
CA SER A 58 0.54 13.52 19.37
C SER A 58 1.07 13.97 18.00
N GLY A 59 0.19 14.48 17.13
CA GLY A 59 0.57 14.94 15.79
C GLY A 59 0.73 13.85 14.73
N LEU A 60 0.75 12.56 15.08
CA LEU A 60 0.95 11.47 14.12
C LEU A 60 -0.16 11.35 13.08
N MET A 61 -1.35 11.89 13.33
CA MET A 61 -2.48 11.85 12.39
C MET A 61 -2.15 12.44 11.01
N TYR A 62 -1.24 13.40 10.95
CA TYR A 62 -0.92 14.14 9.73
C TYR A 62 0.41 13.73 9.10
N ALA A 63 1.21 12.95 9.82
CA ALA A 63 2.55 12.58 9.39
C ALA A 63 2.51 11.38 8.45
N GLY A 64 3.15 11.51 7.29
CA GLY A 64 3.43 10.38 6.40
C GLY A 64 4.50 9.45 6.96
N GLY A 65 4.76 8.36 6.27
CA GLY A 65 5.72 7.35 6.70
C GLY A 65 5.32 6.62 7.99
N SER A 66 6.29 6.13 8.75
CA SER A 66 6.08 5.48 10.04
C SER A 66 6.98 6.04 11.13
N ALA A 67 6.38 6.60 12.19
CA ALA A 67 7.10 7.14 13.34
C ALA A 67 7.79 6.06 14.19
N ILE A 68 7.30 4.82 14.12
CA ILE A 68 7.91 3.66 14.77
C ILE A 68 8.83 2.87 13.83
N GLU A 69 9.13 3.43 12.65
CA GLU A 69 10.02 2.89 11.64
C GLU A 69 9.53 1.56 11.02
N CYS A 70 9.90 1.34 9.76
CA CYS A 70 9.64 0.09 9.03
C CYS A 70 10.96 -0.53 8.61
N ALA A 71 11.01 -1.86 8.57
CA ALA A 71 12.08 -2.60 7.94
C ALA A 71 11.54 -3.88 7.28
N ARG A 72 12.27 -4.36 6.28
CA ARG A 72 12.07 -5.71 5.73
C ARG A 72 12.90 -6.68 6.57
N CYS A 73 12.30 -7.79 6.98
CA CYS A 73 12.95 -8.81 7.78
C CYS A 73 12.80 -10.18 7.10
N PRO A 74 13.74 -10.56 6.21
CA PRO A 74 13.71 -11.86 5.54
C PRO A 74 13.71 -13.05 6.51
N GLU A 75 14.32 -12.91 7.69
CA GLU A 75 14.38 -13.93 8.73
C GLU A 75 13.00 -14.43 9.17
N MET A 76 11.95 -13.58 9.04
CA MET A 76 10.57 -13.98 9.34
C MET A 76 9.99 -15.01 8.37
N LEU A 77 10.63 -15.25 7.25
CA LEU A 77 10.26 -16.30 6.30
C LEU A 77 10.94 -17.65 6.64
N GLU A 78 12.03 -17.61 7.42
CA GLU A 78 12.73 -18.79 7.90
C GLU A 78 12.05 -19.36 9.16
N PRO A 79 12.09 -20.68 9.40
CA PRO A 79 11.38 -21.29 10.53
C PRO A 79 11.74 -20.74 11.91
N HIS A 80 13.01 -20.39 12.13
CA HIS A 80 13.52 -19.92 13.43
C HIS A 80 13.12 -18.47 13.77
N GLY A 81 12.84 -17.63 12.75
CA GLY A 81 12.50 -16.23 12.97
C GLY A 81 11.19 -16.03 13.75
N PRO A 82 10.07 -16.63 13.31
CA PRO A 82 8.80 -16.57 14.03
C PRO A 82 8.84 -17.15 15.43
N GLU A 83 9.57 -18.27 15.64
CA GLU A 83 9.75 -18.88 16.96
C GLU A 83 10.51 -17.94 17.92
N ALA A 84 11.64 -17.37 17.47
CA ALA A 84 12.39 -16.39 18.23
C ALA A 84 11.57 -15.13 18.55
N ALA A 85 10.79 -14.64 17.58
CA ALA A 85 9.89 -13.50 17.77
C ALA A 85 8.82 -13.79 18.84
N ALA A 86 8.18 -14.97 18.78
CA ALA A 86 7.20 -15.40 19.76
C ALA A 86 7.80 -15.53 21.16
N ASP A 87 8.99 -16.08 21.30
CA ASP A 87 9.70 -16.21 22.58
C ASP A 87 10.07 -14.85 23.18
N ILE A 88 10.46 -13.88 22.35
CA ILE A 88 10.72 -12.51 22.80
C ILE A 88 9.43 -11.86 23.31
N LEU A 89 8.33 -11.98 22.58
CA LEU A 89 7.02 -11.45 23.01
C LEU A 89 6.58 -12.07 24.33
N LYS A 90 6.70 -13.40 24.50
CA LYS A 90 6.38 -14.09 25.76
C LYS A 90 7.25 -13.62 26.94
N ARG A 91 8.57 -13.52 26.74
CA ARG A 91 9.50 -13.02 27.76
C ARG A 91 9.24 -11.57 28.17
N ARG A 92 8.70 -10.76 27.25
CA ARG A 92 8.30 -9.36 27.48
C ARG A 92 6.88 -9.26 28.05
N GLU A 93 6.19 -10.38 28.26
CA GLU A 93 4.81 -10.45 28.72
C GLU A 93 3.85 -9.64 27.83
N ILE A 94 4.04 -9.71 26.50
CA ILE A 94 3.15 -9.10 25.54
C ILE A 94 2.00 -10.06 25.27
N ASP A 95 0.79 -9.66 25.66
CA ASP A 95 -0.43 -10.47 25.55
C ASP A 95 -1.03 -10.49 24.13
N GLY A 96 -0.66 -9.53 23.28
CA GLY A 96 -1.15 -9.44 21.90
C GLY A 96 -0.31 -8.49 21.05
N LEU A 97 -0.22 -8.80 19.76
CA LEU A 97 0.54 -8.03 18.78
C LEU A 97 -0.39 -7.50 17.69
N ILE A 98 -0.31 -6.20 17.39
CA ILE A 98 -0.95 -5.59 16.22
C ILE A 98 0.13 -5.30 15.18
N THR A 99 -0.03 -5.87 13.98
CA THR A 99 0.90 -5.70 12.87
C THR A 99 0.27 -4.83 11.78
N ILE A 100 0.99 -3.80 11.33
CA ILE A 100 0.52 -2.90 10.27
C ILE A 100 1.46 -3.06 9.07
N GLY A 101 0.94 -3.47 7.92
CA GLY A 101 1.75 -3.65 6.71
C GLY A 101 1.03 -4.40 5.60
N GLY A 102 1.78 -4.85 4.61
CA GLY A 102 1.27 -5.59 3.45
C GLY A 102 1.39 -7.11 3.60
N ASP A 103 1.27 -7.82 2.47
CA ASP A 103 1.32 -9.29 2.35
C ASP A 103 2.49 -9.93 3.12
N GLY A 104 3.72 -9.47 2.90
CA GLY A 104 4.89 -10.02 3.61
C GLY A 104 4.82 -9.85 5.13
N THR A 105 4.18 -8.79 5.62
CA THR A 105 3.95 -8.57 7.05
C THR A 105 2.96 -9.59 7.59
N PHE A 106 1.87 -9.85 6.87
CA PHE A 106 0.85 -10.81 7.30
C PHE A 106 1.35 -12.26 7.27
N ARG A 107 2.20 -12.63 6.30
CA ARG A 107 2.86 -13.95 6.30
C ARG A 107 3.74 -14.15 7.53
N GLY A 108 4.51 -13.14 7.92
CA GLY A 108 5.29 -13.19 9.16
C GLY A 108 4.40 -13.22 10.41
N ALA A 109 3.34 -12.42 10.42
CA ALA A 109 2.36 -12.38 11.51
C ALA A 109 1.64 -13.73 11.70
N LEU A 110 1.23 -14.38 10.61
CA LEU A 110 0.59 -15.69 10.65
C LEU A 110 1.49 -16.75 11.31
N LYS A 111 2.77 -16.79 10.92
CA LYS A 111 3.74 -17.72 11.52
C LYS A 111 3.96 -17.47 13.03
N ILE A 112 3.96 -16.22 13.47
CA ILE A 112 4.04 -15.89 14.91
C ILE A 112 2.75 -16.30 15.62
N ALA A 113 1.58 -16.13 14.97
CA ALA A 113 0.30 -16.56 15.53
C ALA A 113 0.26 -18.09 15.74
N GLU A 114 0.84 -18.87 14.83
CA GLU A 114 1.00 -20.32 14.95
C GLU A 114 1.83 -20.74 16.18
N CYS A 115 2.75 -19.84 16.64
CA CYS A 115 3.50 -20.02 17.90
C CYS A 115 2.72 -19.61 19.15
N GLY A 116 1.41 -19.31 19.02
CA GLY A 116 0.49 -19.06 20.13
C GLY A 116 0.45 -17.62 20.62
N ILE A 117 0.88 -16.64 19.83
CA ILE A 117 0.75 -15.21 20.14
C ILE A 117 -0.55 -14.68 19.51
N PRO A 118 -1.45 -14.02 20.27
CA PRO A 118 -2.61 -13.34 19.69
C PRO A 118 -2.18 -12.20 18.75
N ILE A 119 -2.62 -12.24 17.49
CA ILE A 119 -2.22 -11.25 16.48
C ILE A 119 -3.42 -10.72 15.71
N ILE A 120 -3.42 -9.39 15.48
CA ILE A 120 -4.33 -8.71 14.56
C ILE A 120 -3.51 -7.99 13.50
N GLY A 121 -3.89 -8.16 12.23
CA GLY A 121 -3.33 -7.46 11.08
C GLY A 121 -4.14 -6.21 10.71
N ILE A 122 -3.45 -5.13 10.33
CA ILE A 122 -4.04 -3.93 9.71
C ILE A 122 -3.37 -3.72 8.35
N PRO A 123 -4.11 -3.71 7.22
CA PRO A 123 -3.54 -3.60 5.90
C PRO A 123 -3.04 -2.17 5.63
N GLY A 124 -1.72 -2.00 5.64
CA GLY A 124 -1.02 -0.74 5.37
C GLY A 124 -0.05 -0.92 4.21
N THR A 125 -0.50 -0.60 3.00
CA THR A 125 0.26 -0.68 1.74
C THR A 125 -0.39 0.18 0.68
N ILE A 126 0.41 0.75 -0.23
CA ILE A 126 -0.09 1.51 -1.38
C ILE A 126 -0.51 0.59 -2.54
N ASP A 127 -0.16 -0.69 -2.49
CA ASP A 127 -0.33 -1.63 -3.61
C ASP A 127 -1.79 -2.11 -3.76
N ASN A 128 -2.60 -2.01 -2.69
CA ASN A 128 -4.03 -2.40 -2.59
C ASN A 128 -4.32 -3.84 -3.06
N ASP A 129 -3.37 -4.73 -2.85
CA ASP A 129 -3.32 -6.08 -3.37
C ASP A 129 -3.69 -7.18 -2.36
N ILE A 130 -4.10 -6.79 -1.15
CA ILE A 130 -4.41 -7.73 -0.06
C ILE A 130 -5.81 -8.32 -0.24
N PRO A 131 -5.96 -9.67 -0.29
CA PRO A 131 -7.26 -10.33 -0.30
C PRO A 131 -8.11 -10.00 0.92
N GLY A 132 -9.43 -9.96 0.75
CA GLY A 132 -10.38 -9.75 1.84
C GLY A 132 -10.57 -8.28 2.28
N THR A 133 -9.92 -7.32 1.61
CA THR A 133 -10.19 -5.89 1.81
C THR A 133 -10.30 -5.15 0.47
N GLU A 134 -11.23 -4.21 0.38
CA GLU A 134 -11.35 -3.33 -0.80
C GLU A 134 -10.34 -2.19 -0.78
N ARG A 135 -9.89 -1.77 0.42
CA ARG A 135 -8.97 -0.66 0.60
C ARG A 135 -7.90 -0.98 1.62
N THR A 136 -6.67 -0.61 1.29
CA THR A 136 -5.53 -0.62 2.20
C THR A 136 -5.16 0.81 2.58
N ILE A 137 -4.65 0.99 3.80
CA ILE A 137 -4.18 2.30 4.28
C ILE A 137 -2.99 2.75 3.45
N GLY A 138 -3.09 3.96 2.88
CA GLY A 138 -2.07 4.58 2.06
C GLY A 138 -2.33 4.52 0.55
N PHE A 139 -3.23 3.66 0.10
CA PHE A 139 -3.58 3.55 -1.31
C PHE A 139 -4.24 4.83 -1.86
N ASP A 140 -5.22 5.38 -1.15
CA ASP A 140 -5.91 6.61 -1.56
C ASP A 140 -4.95 7.79 -1.68
N THR A 141 -4.05 7.96 -0.72
CA THR A 141 -3.01 9.00 -0.75
C THR A 141 -2.03 8.81 -1.92
N ALA A 142 -1.66 7.56 -2.22
CA ALA A 142 -0.78 7.27 -3.35
C ALA A 142 -1.49 7.55 -4.70
N CYS A 143 -2.78 7.26 -4.83
CA CYS A 143 -3.60 7.62 -5.98
C CYS A 143 -3.68 9.14 -6.17
N ASP A 144 -3.91 9.89 -5.07
CA ASP A 144 -3.95 11.35 -5.10
C ASP A 144 -2.61 11.95 -5.53
N THR A 145 -1.49 11.43 -5.00
CA THR A 145 -0.14 11.82 -5.41
C THR A 145 0.09 11.55 -6.91
N LEU A 146 -0.31 10.38 -7.41
CA LEU A 146 -0.14 10.03 -8.83
C LEU A 146 -1.03 10.91 -9.73
N SER A 147 -2.26 11.17 -9.34
CA SER A 147 -3.17 12.08 -10.04
C SER A 147 -2.58 13.49 -10.13
N TRP A 148 -1.98 13.97 -9.04
CA TRP A 148 -1.28 15.25 -9.00
C TRP A 148 -0.07 15.30 -9.98
N VAL A 149 0.71 14.23 -10.06
CA VAL A 149 1.81 14.10 -11.04
C VAL A 149 1.27 14.16 -12.47
N ILE A 150 0.22 13.38 -12.76
CA ILE A 150 -0.37 13.31 -14.10
C ILE A 150 -0.91 14.67 -14.53
N GLN A 151 -1.60 15.41 -13.67
CA GLN A 151 -2.11 16.75 -13.96
C GLN A 151 -0.99 17.69 -14.39
N ARG A 152 0.14 17.71 -13.68
CA ARG A 152 1.29 18.55 -14.02
C ARG A 152 1.97 18.15 -15.33
N LEU A 153 2.04 16.86 -15.59
CA LEU A 153 2.56 16.36 -16.87
C LEU A 153 1.63 16.70 -18.03
N ARG A 154 0.32 16.71 -17.80
CA ARG A 154 -0.68 17.08 -18.81
C ARG A 154 -0.45 18.51 -19.31
N ASP A 155 -0.27 19.48 -18.40
CA ASP A 155 -0.06 20.88 -18.77
C ASP A 155 1.13 21.04 -19.72
N THR A 156 2.25 20.39 -19.41
CA THR A 156 3.45 20.46 -20.26
C THR A 156 3.34 19.58 -21.52
N ALA A 157 2.62 18.46 -21.44
CA ALA A 157 2.36 17.59 -22.59
C ALA A 157 1.56 18.33 -23.65
N GLU A 158 0.50 19.03 -23.26
CA GLU A 158 -0.35 19.83 -24.13
C GLU A 158 0.43 21.00 -24.75
N ALA A 159 1.19 21.75 -23.93
CA ALA A 159 1.95 22.91 -24.37
C ALA A 159 3.05 22.58 -25.41
N HIS A 160 3.57 21.36 -25.37
CA HIS A 160 4.69 20.92 -26.23
C HIS A 160 4.35 19.77 -27.18
N HIS A 161 3.10 19.34 -27.24
CA HIS A 161 2.63 18.21 -28.06
C HIS A 161 3.43 16.91 -27.79
N ARG A 162 3.66 16.61 -26.50
CA ARG A 162 4.49 15.48 -26.06
C ARG A 162 3.65 14.28 -25.61
N THR A 163 4.24 13.11 -25.75
CA THR A 163 3.76 11.89 -25.14
C THR A 163 4.55 11.61 -23.86
N PHE A 164 3.88 11.48 -22.71
CA PHE A 164 4.50 11.04 -21.47
C PHE A 164 4.09 9.63 -21.11
N ILE A 165 5.08 8.82 -20.70
CA ILE A 165 4.88 7.51 -20.11
C ILE A 165 5.21 7.64 -18.62
N VAL A 166 4.20 7.45 -17.77
CA VAL A 166 4.32 7.58 -16.31
C VAL A 166 4.36 6.18 -15.70
N GLU A 167 5.41 5.89 -14.92
CA GLU A 167 5.56 4.61 -14.22
C GLU A 167 4.94 4.70 -12.83
N ALA A 168 3.91 3.92 -12.59
CA ALA A 168 3.27 3.81 -11.27
C ALA A 168 3.88 2.65 -10.48
N MET A 169 4.06 2.84 -9.17
CA MET A 169 4.38 1.76 -8.24
C MET A 169 3.21 0.77 -8.13
N GLY A 170 3.35 -0.28 -7.30
CA GLY A 170 2.34 -1.30 -7.07
C GLY A 170 2.90 -2.72 -7.10
N ARG A 171 4.21 -2.89 -7.32
CA ARG A 171 4.91 -4.19 -7.42
C ARG A 171 4.28 -5.10 -8.49
N HIS A 172 3.45 -6.06 -8.08
CA HIS A 172 2.76 -7.01 -8.96
C HIS A 172 1.29 -6.64 -9.20
N SER A 173 0.85 -5.48 -8.71
CA SER A 173 -0.53 -5.00 -8.73
C SER A 173 -0.67 -3.78 -9.63
N GLY A 174 -1.72 -3.75 -10.45
CA GLY A 174 -2.09 -2.65 -11.32
C GLY A 174 -3.05 -1.64 -10.70
N TRP A 175 -3.49 -1.82 -9.44
CA TRP A 175 -4.50 -0.97 -8.81
C TRP A 175 -4.14 0.51 -8.84
N LEU A 176 -2.90 0.85 -8.46
CA LEU A 176 -2.46 2.24 -8.43
C LEU A 176 -2.41 2.87 -9.82
N ALA A 177 -1.92 2.13 -10.81
CA ALA A 177 -1.92 2.57 -12.20
C ALA A 177 -3.35 2.75 -12.75
N LEU A 178 -4.26 1.82 -12.43
CA LEU A 178 -5.64 1.88 -12.88
C LEU A 178 -6.37 3.11 -12.30
N TYR A 179 -6.32 3.30 -10.98
CA TYR A 179 -6.99 4.42 -10.32
C TYR A 179 -6.36 5.77 -10.70
N GLY A 180 -5.04 5.88 -10.62
CA GLY A 180 -4.33 7.10 -10.99
C GLY A 180 -4.48 7.45 -12.47
N GLY A 181 -4.44 6.45 -13.34
CA GLY A 181 -4.61 6.62 -14.78
C GLY A 181 -6.01 7.05 -15.17
N LEU A 182 -7.03 6.37 -14.64
CA LEU A 182 -8.43 6.72 -14.89
C LEU A 182 -8.73 8.13 -14.36
N ALA A 183 -8.39 8.43 -13.11
CA ALA A 183 -8.62 9.75 -12.52
C ALA A 183 -7.80 10.85 -13.20
N GLY A 184 -6.59 10.53 -13.66
CA GLY A 184 -5.72 11.44 -14.41
C GLY A 184 -6.09 11.58 -15.90
N GLY A 185 -7.00 10.76 -16.43
CA GLY A 185 -7.40 10.77 -17.84
C GLY A 185 -6.26 10.32 -18.76
N ALA A 186 -5.57 9.24 -18.44
CA ALA A 186 -4.55 8.64 -19.28
C ALA A 186 -5.20 8.02 -20.54
N ASP A 187 -4.52 8.13 -21.70
CA ASP A 187 -5.00 7.54 -22.96
C ASP A 187 -4.78 6.02 -23.01
N VAL A 188 -3.78 5.52 -22.26
CA VAL A 188 -3.43 4.10 -22.18
C VAL A 188 -3.05 3.78 -20.72
N ILE A 189 -3.57 2.67 -20.20
CA ILE A 189 -3.22 2.16 -18.87
C ILE A 189 -2.78 0.71 -19.01
N LEU A 190 -1.54 0.43 -18.63
CA LEU A 190 -0.91 -0.89 -18.74
C LEU A 190 -0.71 -1.47 -17.34
N VAL A 191 -1.31 -2.62 -17.09
CA VAL A 191 -1.32 -3.30 -15.79
C VAL A 191 -0.84 -4.75 -15.93
N PRO A 192 -0.21 -5.34 -14.88
CA PRO A 192 0.32 -6.70 -14.98
C PRO A 192 -0.76 -7.78 -15.09
N GLU A 193 -1.97 -7.51 -14.63
CA GLU A 193 -3.09 -8.46 -14.63
C GLU A 193 -3.69 -8.68 -16.03
N VAL A 194 -3.42 -7.76 -16.97
CA VAL A 194 -3.94 -7.83 -18.32
C VAL A 194 -2.79 -7.94 -19.31
N PRO A 195 -2.72 -9.02 -20.13
CA PRO A 195 -1.71 -9.12 -21.18
C PRO A 195 -1.80 -7.94 -22.14
N TRP A 196 -0.65 -7.33 -22.46
CA TRP A 196 -0.55 -6.19 -23.36
C TRP A 196 0.68 -6.32 -24.27
N LYS A 197 0.67 -5.57 -25.35
CA LYS A 197 1.82 -5.44 -26.27
C LYS A 197 2.09 -3.96 -26.57
N PRO A 198 3.35 -3.57 -26.79
CA PRO A 198 3.69 -2.19 -27.16
C PRO A 198 2.95 -1.69 -28.41
N GLU A 199 2.67 -2.60 -29.37
CA GLU A 199 1.91 -2.31 -30.59
C GLU A 199 0.49 -1.83 -30.30
N ASP A 200 -0.17 -2.36 -29.26
CA ASP A 200 -1.54 -1.98 -28.87
C ASP A 200 -1.55 -0.54 -28.32
N ALA A 201 -0.55 -0.18 -27.51
CA ALA A 201 -0.35 1.19 -27.03
C ALA A 201 -0.13 2.16 -28.19
N LEU A 202 0.76 1.81 -29.15
CA LEU A 202 1.02 2.61 -30.34
C LEU A 202 -0.23 2.77 -31.21
N ALA A 203 -1.00 1.70 -31.41
CA ALA A 203 -2.25 1.74 -32.19
C ALA A 203 -3.27 2.69 -31.55
N THR A 204 -3.38 2.69 -30.21
CA THR A 204 -4.25 3.61 -29.46
C THR A 204 -3.79 5.06 -29.64
N ILE A 205 -2.51 5.36 -29.50
CA ILE A 205 -1.95 6.71 -29.71
C ILE A 205 -2.26 7.17 -31.13
N ARG A 206 -1.95 6.37 -32.16
CA ARG A 206 -2.20 6.72 -33.56
C ARG A 206 -3.68 6.95 -33.87
N ARG A 207 -4.58 6.21 -33.22
CA ARG A 207 -6.02 6.47 -33.31
C ARG A 207 -6.36 7.84 -32.74
N ARG A 208 -5.90 8.15 -31.51
CA ARG A 208 -6.15 9.45 -30.87
C ARG A 208 -5.54 10.63 -31.66
N MET A 209 -4.38 10.45 -32.28
CA MET A 209 -3.80 11.44 -33.20
C MET A 209 -4.71 11.73 -34.39
N ARG A 210 -5.29 10.70 -35.02
CA ARG A 210 -6.26 10.87 -36.11
C ARG A 210 -7.55 11.57 -35.67
N GLU A 211 -7.90 11.46 -34.38
CA GLU A 211 -9.01 12.18 -33.72
C GLU A 211 -8.63 13.62 -33.33
N GLY A 212 -7.41 14.07 -33.65
CA GLY A 212 -6.94 15.44 -33.41
C GLY A 212 -6.25 15.66 -32.06
N ARG A 213 -5.97 14.62 -31.28
CA ARG A 213 -5.15 14.71 -30.08
C ARG A 213 -3.69 15.01 -30.44
N THR A 214 -3.10 15.98 -29.77
CA THR A 214 -1.72 16.43 -30.01
C THR A 214 -0.74 15.97 -28.93
N PHE A 215 -1.23 15.50 -27.79
CA PHE A 215 -0.44 14.96 -26.69
C PHE A 215 -1.05 13.68 -26.15
N HIS A 216 -0.24 12.86 -25.48
CA HIS A 216 -0.71 11.59 -24.94
C HIS A 216 -0.11 11.31 -23.57
N LEU A 217 -0.90 10.63 -22.74
CA LEU A 217 -0.50 10.16 -21.42
C LEU A 217 -0.68 8.65 -21.35
N ILE A 218 0.42 7.94 -21.14
CA ILE A 218 0.43 6.49 -20.91
C ILE A 218 0.79 6.24 -19.47
N LEU A 219 0.00 5.46 -18.76
CA LEU A 219 0.35 4.96 -17.45
C LEU A 219 0.75 3.50 -17.54
N ILE A 220 1.88 3.16 -16.95
CA ILE A 220 2.36 1.77 -16.87
C ILE A 220 2.65 1.42 -15.41
N ALA A 221 2.04 0.35 -14.89
CA ALA A 221 2.41 -0.20 -13.60
C ALA A 221 3.82 -0.82 -13.69
N GLU A 222 4.66 -0.63 -12.67
CA GLU A 222 6.03 -1.20 -12.63
C GLU A 222 6.04 -2.74 -12.81
N GLY A 223 4.96 -3.42 -12.39
CA GLY A 223 4.78 -4.86 -12.59
C GLY A 223 4.41 -5.27 -14.03
N ALA A 224 3.91 -4.33 -14.84
CA ALA A 224 3.61 -4.56 -16.27
C ALA A 224 4.84 -4.34 -17.15
N GLY A 225 5.77 -3.47 -16.72
CA GLY A 225 6.98 -3.16 -17.46
C GLY A 225 7.59 -1.83 -17.03
N ARG A 226 8.74 -1.49 -17.60
CA ARG A 226 9.43 -0.23 -17.28
C ARG A 226 9.07 0.85 -18.30
N ALA A 227 8.79 2.05 -17.83
CA ALA A 227 8.49 3.19 -18.70
C ALA A 227 9.61 3.47 -19.72
N ILE A 228 10.87 3.32 -19.31
CA ILE A 228 12.04 3.55 -20.16
C ILE A 228 12.08 2.56 -21.33
N ASP A 229 11.75 1.29 -21.10
CA ASP A 229 11.78 0.28 -22.16
C ASP A 229 10.67 0.55 -23.21
N LEU A 230 9.49 0.96 -22.73
CA LEU A 230 8.38 1.35 -23.63
C LEU A 230 8.70 2.64 -24.40
N VAL A 231 9.38 3.62 -23.79
CA VAL A 231 9.89 4.82 -24.50
C VAL A 231 10.82 4.41 -25.63
N SER A 232 11.81 3.57 -25.36
CA SER A 232 12.79 3.11 -26.37
C SER A 232 12.10 2.41 -27.53
N TRP A 233 11.20 1.48 -27.21
CA TRP A 233 10.45 0.73 -28.24
C TRP A 233 9.60 1.66 -29.12
N LEU A 234 8.85 2.57 -28.50
CA LEU A 234 8.00 3.52 -29.27
C LEU A 234 8.84 4.48 -30.12
N GLN A 235 9.98 4.96 -29.63
CA GLN A 235 10.88 5.83 -30.42
C GLN A 235 11.39 5.13 -31.68
N GLU A 236 11.77 3.86 -31.58
CA GLU A 236 12.20 3.03 -32.72
C GLU A 236 11.09 2.83 -33.75
N HIS A 237 9.82 2.72 -33.28
CA HIS A 237 8.67 2.38 -34.17
C HIS A 237 7.85 3.59 -34.64
N THR A 238 8.21 4.81 -34.21
CA THR A 238 7.53 6.06 -34.61
C THR A 238 8.39 6.94 -35.53
N SER A 239 9.66 6.59 -35.78
CA SER A 239 10.56 7.33 -36.69
C SER A 239 10.59 8.85 -36.42
N GLY A 240 10.44 9.28 -35.17
CA GLY A 240 10.40 10.71 -34.79
C GLY A 240 9.04 11.40 -34.91
N GLU A 241 7.97 10.65 -35.25
CA GLU A 241 6.59 11.15 -35.29
C GLU A 241 6.10 11.68 -33.92
N LEU A 242 6.64 11.13 -32.83
CA LEU A 242 6.28 11.48 -31.45
C LEU A 242 7.49 11.90 -30.63
N GLU A 243 7.36 13.00 -29.88
CA GLU A 243 8.31 13.34 -28.82
C GLU A 243 7.88 12.64 -27.51
N ILE A 244 8.60 11.57 -27.15
CA ILE A 244 8.22 10.69 -26.05
C ILE A 244 9.18 10.89 -24.85
N ARG A 245 8.64 10.99 -23.66
CA ARG A 245 9.38 11.15 -22.39
C ARG A 245 8.87 10.20 -21.33
N ALA A 246 9.77 9.63 -20.53
CA ALA A 246 9.41 8.90 -19.30
C ALA A 246 9.30 9.87 -18.13
N SER A 247 8.36 9.60 -17.23
CA SER A 247 8.29 10.17 -15.90
C SER A 247 8.17 9.04 -14.89
N ILE A 248 9.15 8.93 -14.00
CA ILE A 248 9.21 7.87 -12.99
C ILE A 248 9.15 8.52 -11.61
N PRO A 249 7.95 8.78 -11.07
CA PRO A 249 7.79 9.40 -9.77
C PRO A 249 8.47 8.62 -8.63
N GLY A 250 8.47 7.28 -8.73
CA GLY A 250 9.12 6.43 -7.75
C GLY A 250 8.56 6.61 -6.34
N HIS A 251 9.43 6.66 -5.33
CA HIS A 251 9.07 6.66 -3.92
C HIS A 251 8.29 7.88 -3.41
N ILE A 252 8.13 8.96 -4.19
CA ILE A 252 7.22 10.05 -3.78
C ILE A 252 5.77 9.57 -3.64
N GLN A 253 5.40 8.48 -4.33
CA GLN A 253 4.10 7.82 -4.21
C GLN A 253 3.86 7.18 -2.83
N ARG A 254 4.90 6.96 -2.02
CA ARG A 254 4.81 6.44 -0.64
C ARG A 254 4.76 7.53 0.42
N GLY A 255 5.04 8.77 0.04
CA GLY A 255 5.16 9.89 0.97
C GLY A 255 3.91 10.75 1.04
N GLY A 256 4.03 11.80 1.84
CA GLY A 256 3.00 12.82 1.99
C GLY A 256 2.08 12.62 3.19
N SER A 257 1.35 13.68 3.48
CA SER A 257 0.32 13.66 4.52
C SER A 257 -0.87 12.82 4.05
N PRO A 258 -1.35 11.84 4.85
CA PRO A 258 -2.45 10.98 4.42
C PRO A 258 -3.73 11.77 4.14
N THR A 259 -4.49 11.33 3.14
CA THR A 259 -5.81 11.88 2.82
C THR A 259 -6.78 11.71 4.00
N THR A 260 -7.90 12.41 3.95
CA THR A 260 -8.98 12.25 4.94
C THR A 260 -9.47 10.80 4.98
N LEU A 261 -9.57 10.14 3.83
CA LEU A 261 -10.02 8.76 3.73
C LEU A 261 -9.05 7.82 4.44
N ASP A 262 -7.75 7.90 4.14
CA ASP A 262 -6.73 7.06 4.78
C ASP A 262 -6.66 7.30 6.30
N ARG A 263 -6.81 8.55 6.76
CA ARG A 263 -6.83 8.86 8.22
C ARG A 263 -8.02 8.23 8.92
N ILE A 264 -9.21 8.32 8.33
CA ILE A 264 -10.44 7.74 8.91
C ILE A 264 -10.35 6.23 8.89
N LEU A 265 -9.97 5.62 7.76
CA LEU A 265 -9.80 4.18 7.62
C LEU A 265 -8.81 3.63 8.65
N ALA A 266 -7.62 4.24 8.73
CA ALA A 266 -6.58 3.88 9.68
C ALA A 266 -7.05 3.97 11.14
N SER A 267 -7.80 5.03 11.48
CA SER A 267 -8.33 5.21 12.83
C SER A 267 -9.39 4.17 13.18
N ARG A 268 -10.29 3.85 12.25
CA ARG A 268 -11.31 2.81 12.43
C ARG A 268 -10.69 1.42 12.59
N MET A 269 -9.73 1.08 11.71
CA MET A 269 -9.03 -0.21 11.76
C MET A 269 -8.21 -0.36 13.05
N GLY A 270 -7.49 0.69 13.46
CA GLY A 270 -6.72 0.68 14.71
C GLY A 270 -7.60 0.49 15.96
N GLN A 271 -8.75 1.17 16.02
CA GLN A 271 -9.73 0.98 17.10
C GLN A 271 -10.27 -0.46 17.10
N HIS A 272 -10.69 -0.96 15.94
CA HIS A 272 -11.26 -2.30 15.83
C HIS A 272 -10.25 -3.39 16.19
N ALA A 273 -8.99 -3.22 15.80
CA ALA A 273 -7.91 -4.14 16.14
C ALA A 273 -7.72 -4.29 17.65
N VAL A 274 -7.76 -3.18 18.40
CA VAL A 274 -7.70 -3.23 19.87
C VAL A 274 -8.93 -3.90 20.46
N SER A 275 -10.13 -3.59 19.97
CA SER A 275 -11.37 -4.22 20.43
C SER A 275 -11.37 -5.73 20.17
N ALA A 276 -10.92 -6.15 18.99
CA ALA A 276 -10.82 -7.56 18.63
C ALA A 276 -9.87 -8.34 19.56
N LEU A 277 -8.69 -7.79 19.88
CA LEU A 277 -7.78 -8.40 20.85
C LEU A 277 -8.41 -8.53 22.25
N LEU A 278 -9.09 -7.49 22.72
CA LEU A 278 -9.75 -7.50 24.03
C LEU A 278 -10.88 -8.52 24.13
N GLU A 279 -11.56 -8.78 23.01
CA GLU A 279 -12.60 -9.79 22.87
C GLU A 279 -12.06 -11.21 22.61
N GLY A 280 -10.73 -11.39 22.61
CA GLY A 280 -10.07 -12.67 22.40
C GLY A 280 -10.03 -13.13 20.95
N ARG A 281 -10.39 -12.29 19.97
CA ARG A 281 -10.22 -12.59 18.55
C ARG A 281 -8.76 -12.45 18.17
N THR A 282 -8.28 -13.37 17.34
CA THR A 282 -6.88 -13.43 16.94
C THR A 282 -6.74 -14.07 15.56
N SER A 283 -5.55 -13.93 14.97
CA SER A 283 -5.20 -14.47 13.66
C SER A 283 -6.08 -13.93 12.52
N ILE A 284 -6.51 -12.66 12.66
CA ILE A 284 -7.36 -11.97 11.70
C ILE A 284 -6.71 -10.66 11.23
N MET A 285 -7.08 -10.24 10.03
CA MET A 285 -6.88 -8.91 9.48
C MET A 285 -8.17 -8.10 9.60
N ILE A 286 -8.06 -6.83 9.95
CA ILE A 286 -9.19 -5.89 9.90
C ILE A 286 -9.22 -5.27 8.50
N GLY A 287 -10.08 -5.77 7.64
CA GLY A 287 -10.31 -5.25 6.29
C GLY A 287 -11.47 -4.24 6.23
N GLU A 288 -11.74 -3.78 5.01
CA GLU A 288 -12.90 -2.92 4.69
C GLU A 288 -13.59 -3.46 3.44
N ALA A 289 -14.91 -3.60 3.48
CA ALA A 289 -15.74 -3.98 2.35
C ALA A 289 -17.07 -3.22 2.41
N CYS A 290 -17.49 -2.63 1.28
CA CYS A 290 -18.72 -1.85 1.16
C CYS A 290 -18.87 -0.77 2.26
N GLY A 291 -17.78 -0.07 2.62
CA GLY A 291 -17.75 0.98 3.65
C GLY A 291 -17.82 0.48 5.09
N ARG A 292 -17.78 -0.83 5.32
CA ARG A 292 -17.80 -1.47 6.65
C ARG A 292 -16.50 -2.18 6.93
N LEU A 293 -16.10 -2.20 8.21
CA LEU A 293 -14.97 -3.04 8.61
C LEU A 293 -15.43 -4.50 8.63
N VAL A 294 -14.56 -5.36 8.13
CA VAL A 294 -14.72 -6.81 8.10
C VAL A 294 -13.52 -7.48 8.74
N GLU A 295 -13.72 -8.68 9.26
CA GLU A 295 -12.65 -9.50 9.81
C GLU A 295 -12.38 -10.65 8.86
N VAL A 296 -11.14 -10.80 8.43
CA VAL A 296 -10.67 -11.80 7.48
C VAL A 296 -9.56 -12.58 8.15
N SER A 297 -9.51 -13.90 8.00
CA SER A 297 -8.40 -14.67 8.57
C SER A 297 -7.06 -14.23 7.96
N LEU A 298 -5.98 -14.23 8.76
CA LEU A 298 -4.65 -13.93 8.23
C LEU A 298 -4.23 -14.93 7.14
N ALA A 299 -4.70 -16.16 7.23
CA ALA A 299 -4.47 -17.17 6.20
C ALA A 299 -5.09 -16.75 4.85
N GLU A 300 -6.35 -16.32 4.85
CA GLU A 300 -7.03 -15.80 3.66
C GLU A 300 -6.37 -14.51 3.14
N ALA A 301 -5.99 -13.60 4.03
CA ALA A 301 -5.32 -12.35 3.66
C ALA A 301 -3.92 -12.56 3.04
N THR A 302 -3.35 -13.76 3.15
CA THR A 302 -2.05 -14.15 2.58
C THR A 302 -2.17 -15.15 1.42
N ASP A 303 -3.40 -15.56 1.07
CA ASP A 303 -3.66 -16.52 0.01
C ASP A 303 -3.91 -15.80 -1.32
N GLY A 304 -2.84 -15.58 -2.06
CA GLY A 304 -2.89 -14.94 -3.37
C GLY A 304 -2.76 -13.42 -3.34
N CYS A 305 -3.35 -12.78 -4.34
CA CYS A 305 -3.33 -11.34 -4.55
C CYS A 305 -4.72 -10.89 -5.01
N ARG A 306 -5.16 -9.74 -4.53
CA ARG A 306 -6.42 -9.15 -4.97
C ARG A 306 -6.27 -8.61 -6.40
N MET A 307 -7.02 -9.21 -7.32
CA MET A 307 -7.03 -8.81 -8.73
C MET A 307 -7.73 -7.44 -8.90
N ILE A 308 -7.33 -6.70 -9.94
CA ILE A 308 -7.98 -5.43 -10.29
C ILE A 308 -9.45 -5.65 -10.67
N ASP A 309 -10.24 -4.59 -10.53
CA ASP A 309 -11.62 -4.54 -11.01
C ASP A 309 -11.63 -4.47 -12.53
N HIS A 310 -12.13 -5.55 -13.15
CA HIS A 310 -12.17 -5.67 -14.60
C HIS A 310 -13.18 -4.69 -15.25
N GLU A 311 -14.29 -4.41 -14.59
CA GLU A 311 -15.28 -3.43 -15.09
C GLU A 311 -14.67 -2.02 -15.08
N LEU A 312 -13.97 -1.67 -13.99
CA LEU A 312 -13.27 -0.40 -13.91
C LEU A 312 -12.14 -0.28 -14.95
N TYR A 313 -11.43 -1.39 -15.21
CA TYR A 313 -10.44 -1.43 -16.28
C TYR A 313 -11.06 -1.21 -17.67
N GLN A 314 -12.21 -1.85 -17.97
CA GLN A 314 -12.93 -1.64 -19.22
C GLN A 314 -13.45 -0.19 -19.34
N LEU A 315 -13.93 0.40 -18.25
CA LEU A 315 -14.28 1.81 -18.22
C LEU A 315 -13.09 2.70 -18.60
N ALA A 316 -11.92 2.42 -18.03
CA ALA A 316 -10.70 3.18 -18.31
C ALA A 316 -10.23 3.12 -19.76
N LEU A 317 -10.57 2.06 -20.51
CA LEU A 317 -10.30 1.95 -21.95
C LEU A 317 -11.30 2.75 -22.80
N THR A 318 -12.43 3.17 -22.22
CA THR A 318 -13.53 3.83 -22.93
C THR A 318 -13.50 5.35 -22.77
N VAL A 319 -13.14 5.84 -21.60
CA VAL A 319 -13.15 7.27 -21.22
C VAL A 319 -11.76 7.87 -21.30
#